data_5ceda666f46257091411271581a2bb2b
#
_entry.id   5ceda666f46257091411271581a2bb2b
#
_cell.length_a   1.000
_cell.length_b   1.000
_cell.length_c   1.000
_cell.angle_alpha   90.00
_cell.angle_beta   90.00
_cell.angle_gamma   90.00
#
_symmetry.space_group_name_H-M   'P 1'
#
loop_
_entity.id
_entity.type
_entity.pdbx_description
1 polymer ?
#
loop_
_entity_poly.entity_id
_entity_poly.type
_entity_poly.pdbx_seq_one_letter_code
_entity_poly.pdbx_strand_id
1 'polypeptide(L)' 'MKLPVSLTEREADVVRLLARGCTYAQAGARLGVSPHTIASHIKKAYRKLGVNSAGAAVMQAIKLGIIE' A
#
# COMPACT_ATOMS: atom_id res chain seq x y z
N MET A 1 -10.80 13.56 15.89
CA MET A 1 -9.98 14.29 14.91
C MET A 1 -9.70 13.42 13.69
N LYS A 2 -9.86 13.99 12.51
CA LYS A 2 -9.64 13.26 11.29
C LYS A 2 -8.14 13.20 10.97
N LEU A 3 -7.64 12.02 10.62
CA LEU A 3 -6.26 11.87 10.19
C LEU A 3 -6.03 12.60 8.87
N PRO A 4 -4.86 13.22 8.67
CA PRO A 4 -4.54 13.91 7.41
C PRO A 4 -4.46 12.96 6.23
N VAL A 5 -4.14 11.70 6.49
CA VAL A 5 -4.03 10.67 5.45
C VAL A 5 -4.78 9.42 5.91
N SER A 6 -5.54 8.86 5.01
CA SER A 6 -6.26 7.63 5.29
C SER A 6 -6.27 6.77 4.03
N LEU A 7 -5.84 5.54 4.15
CA LEU A 7 -5.87 4.57 3.06
C LEU A 7 -7.17 3.77 3.14
N THR A 8 -7.66 3.32 1.99
CA THR A 8 -8.72 2.33 1.99
C THR A 8 -8.17 1.01 2.53
N GLU A 9 -9.05 0.10 2.93
CA GLU A 9 -8.62 -1.22 3.38
C GLU A 9 -7.77 -1.93 2.34
N ARG A 10 -8.18 -1.85 1.07
CA ARG A 10 -7.46 -2.52 -0.01
C ARG A 10 -6.09 -1.89 -0.24
N GLU A 11 -6.00 -0.57 -0.17
CA GLU A 11 -4.71 0.12 -0.28
C GLU A 11 -3.78 -0.28 0.86
N ALA A 12 -4.29 -0.33 2.08
CA ALA A 12 -3.51 -0.76 3.23
C ALA A 12 -3.06 -2.21 3.11
N ASP A 13 -3.94 -3.10 2.62
CA ASP A 13 -3.60 -4.51 2.39
C ASP A 13 -2.43 -4.63 1.42
N VAL A 14 -2.47 -3.88 0.33
CA VAL A 14 -1.41 -3.93 -0.67
C VAL A 14 -0.09 -3.42 -0.09
N VAL A 15 -0.12 -2.34 0.68
CA VAL A 15 1.10 -1.82 1.32
C VAL A 15 1.66 -2.86 2.30
N ARG A 16 0.82 -3.53 3.08
CA ARG A 16 1.26 -4.60 3.98
C ARG A 16 1.95 -5.74 3.24
N LEU A 17 1.37 -6.15 2.10
CA LEU A 17 1.97 -7.23 1.32
C LEU A 17 3.32 -6.83 0.74
N LEU A 18 3.45 -5.59 0.28
CA LEU A 18 4.75 -5.09 -0.17
C LEU A 18 5.76 -5.03 0.98
N ALA A 19 5.31 -4.66 2.18
CA ALA A 19 6.17 -4.65 3.36
C ALA A 19 6.71 -6.03 3.69
N ARG A 20 5.98 -7.08 3.32
CA ARG A 20 6.40 -8.47 3.51
C ARG A 20 7.26 -9.01 2.36
N GLY A 21 7.56 -8.17 1.39
CA GLY A 21 8.39 -8.55 0.27
C GLY A 21 7.64 -9.17 -0.90
N CYS A 22 6.32 -9.08 -0.94
CA CYS A 22 5.54 -9.61 -2.06
C CYS A 22 5.76 -8.76 -3.31
N THR A 23 5.89 -9.44 -4.46
CA THR A 23 5.83 -8.77 -5.76
C THR A 23 4.37 -8.39 -6.05
N TYR A 24 4.16 -7.59 -7.10
CA TYR A 24 2.80 -7.27 -7.54
C TYR A 24 2.03 -8.53 -7.91
N ALA A 25 2.70 -9.48 -8.58
CA ALA A 25 2.05 -10.75 -8.95
C ALA A 25 1.66 -11.54 -7.71
N GLN A 26 2.54 -11.61 -6.71
CA GLN A 26 2.25 -12.31 -5.46
C GLN A 26 1.13 -11.65 -4.68
N ALA A 27 1.14 -10.32 -4.59
CA ALA A 27 0.09 -9.58 -3.92
C ALA A 27 -1.25 -9.78 -4.63
N GLY A 28 -1.24 -9.75 -5.97
CA GLY A 28 -2.45 -10.00 -6.75
C GLY A 28 -3.03 -11.37 -6.52
N ALA A 29 -2.16 -12.39 -6.47
CA ALA A 29 -2.60 -13.76 -6.19
C ALA A 29 -3.25 -13.87 -4.81
N ARG A 30 -2.69 -13.20 -3.81
CA ARG A 30 -3.22 -13.24 -2.45
C ARG A 30 -4.56 -12.53 -2.33
N LEU A 31 -4.74 -11.45 -3.06
CA LEU A 31 -5.97 -10.64 -2.99
C LEU A 31 -6.99 -11.00 -4.06
N GLY A 32 -6.66 -11.92 -4.97
CA GLY A 32 -7.57 -12.34 -6.02
C GLY A 32 -7.77 -11.30 -7.10
N VAL A 33 -6.75 -10.48 -7.38
CA VAL A 33 -6.80 -9.44 -8.40
C VAL A 33 -5.56 -9.50 -9.27
N SER A 34 -5.59 -8.82 -10.42
CA SER A 34 -4.44 -8.80 -11.33
C SER A 34 -3.31 -7.95 -10.78
N PRO A 35 -2.05 -8.20 -11.22
CA PRO A 35 -0.93 -7.31 -10.85
C PRO A 35 -1.18 -5.87 -11.28
N HIS A 36 -1.89 -5.66 -12.39
CA HIS A 36 -2.24 -4.32 -12.85
C HIS A 36 -3.14 -3.60 -11.84
N THR A 37 -4.10 -4.33 -11.26
CA THR A 37 -4.96 -3.77 -10.22
C THR A 37 -4.15 -3.41 -8.97
N ILE A 38 -3.18 -4.25 -8.61
CA ILE A 38 -2.27 -3.96 -7.51
C ILE A 38 -1.52 -2.65 -7.79
N ALA A 39 -1.00 -2.48 -9.01
CA ALA A 39 -0.29 -1.25 -9.39
C ALA A 39 -1.18 -0.02 -9.24
N SER A 40 -2.46 -0.13 -9.59
CA SER A 40 -3.42 0.97 -9.44
C SER A 40 -3.61 1.36 -7.97
N HIS A 41 -3.76 0.36 -7.10
CA HIS A 41 -3.89 0.61 -5.67
C HIS A 41 -2.63 1.26 -5.10
N ILE A 42 -1.47 0.80 -5.54
CA ILE A 42 -0.19 1.33 -5.07
C ILE A 42 -0.01 2.79 -5.48
N LYS A 43 -0.36 3.14 -6.73
CA LYS A 43 -0.27 4.53 -7.18
C LYS A 43 -1.13 5.46 -6.32
N LYS A 44 -2.34 5.02 -5.99
CA LYS A 44 -3.21 5.81 -5.12
C LYS A 44 -2.65 5.92 -3.71
N ALA A 45 -2.11 4.82 -3.18
CA ALA A 45 -1.49 4.84 -1.86
C ALA A 45 -0.28 5.78 -1.82
N TYR A 46 0.58 5.72 -2.83
CA TYR A 46 1.74 6.61 -2.92
C TYR A 46 1.32 8.06 -2.91
N ARG A 47 0.30 8.40 -3.68
CA ARG A 47 -0.21 9.76 -3.74
C ARG A 47 -0.72 10.22 -2.37
N LYS A 48 -1.48 9.36 -1.70
CA LYS A 48 -2.04 9.67 -0.39
C LYS A 48 -0.95 9.81 0.68
N LEU A 49 0.09 9.00 0.59
CA LEU A 49 1.20 9.02 1.55
C LEU A 49 2.24 10.09 1.23
N GLY A 50 2.17 10.70 0.04
CA GLY A 50 3.13 11.70 -0.38
C GLY A 50 4.50 11.14 -0.69
N VAL A 51 4.56 9.92 -1.22
CA VAL A 51 5.80 9.21 -1.52
C VAL A 51 5.79 8.70 -2.96
N ASN A 52 6.94 8.21 -3.42
CA ASN A 52 7.07 7.72 -4.79
C ASN A 52 7.84 6.40 -4.91
N SER A 53 7.99 5.67 -3.82
CA SER A 53 8.64 4.36 -3.83
C SER A 53 8.01 3.44 -2.80
N ALA A 54 8.17 2.13 -3.01
CA ALA A 54 7.61 1.13 -2.09
C ALA A 54 8.24 1.25 -0.69
N GLY A 55 9.55 1.42 -0.61
CA GLY A 55 10.22 1.57 0.67
C GLY A 55 9.73 2.78 1.44
N ALA A 56 9.61 3.94 0.77
CA ALA A 56 9.11 5.15 1.39
C ALA A 56 7.65 4.98 1.82
N ALA A 57 6.84 4.29 1.01
CA ALA A 57 5.43 4.05 1.35
C ALA A 57 5.30 3.21 2.61
N VAL A 58 6.10 2.14 2.73
CA VAL A 58 6.09 1.27 3.91
C VAL A 58 6.49 2.07 5.15
N MET A 59 7.58 2.82 5.07
CA MET A 59 8.06 3.62 6.20
C MET A 59 7.01 4.65 6.64
N GLN A 60 6.41 5.34 5.68
CA GLN A 60 5.41 6.35 6.00
C GLN A 60 4.15 5.73 6.61
N ALA A 61 3.72 4.59 6.08
CA ALA A 61 2.56 3.88 6.61
C ALA A 61 2.80 3.40 8.05
N ILE A 62 4.02 2.96 8.37
CA ILE A 62 4.39 2.59 9.73
C ILE A 62 4.34 3.82 10.65
N LYS A 63 4.91 4.94 10.20
CA LYS A 63 4.91 6.19 10.97
C LYS A 63 3.50 6.66 11.29
N LEU A 64 2.59 6.50 10.36
CA LEU A 64 1.21 6.94 10.52
C LEU A 64 0.34 5.91 11.27
N GLY A 65 0.91 4.76 11.63
CA GLY A 65 0.16 3.72 12.31
C GLY A 65 -0.83 2.98 11.45
N ILE A 66 -0.70 3.08 10.12
CA ILE A 66 -1.60 2.40 9.17
C ILE A 66 -1.25 0.92 9.11
N ILE A 67 0.03 0.61 9.15
CA ILE A 67 0.53 -0.78 9.22
C ILE A 67 1.54 -0.89 10.36
N GLU A 68 1.84 -2.12 10.73
CA GLU A 68 2.79 -2.41 11.83
C GLU A 68 4.20 -2.59 11.33
#